data_6d998358ace6cf80830cda4d01fe1736
#
_entry.id   6d998358ace6cf80830cda4d01fe1736
#
_cell.length_a   1.000
_cell.length_b   1.000
_cell.length_c   1.000
_cell.angle_alpha   90.00
_cell.angle_beta   90.00
_cell.angle_gamma   90.00
#
_symmetry.space_group_name_H-M   'P 1'
#
loop_
_entity.id
_entity.type
_entity.pdbx_description
1 polymer ?
#
loop_
_entity_poly.entity_id
_entity_poly.type
_entity_poly.pdbx_seq_one_letter_code
_entity_poly.pdbx_strand_id
1 'polypeptide(L)'
;MTPEQLKASILQRAMEGKLVPQNPNDEPASELLKRIKAEKEKLISEGKIKRDKKETEIFRGDDGKHYGKFADGSTQEIDVPYDIPDTWEWVRIKSIYWNFGQNKPEKSFRYIDTSSIDRKKNIINYKNLQYLSPEQAPSRARKLVSQNSVLFSTVRPYLKNIAVVRELKEYLIASTAFIRLVRNLVHFIIDDGTN
;
A
#
# COMPACT_ATOMS: atom_id res chain seq x y z
N MET A 1 10.72 1.31 -32.52
CA MET A 1 10.34 1.25 -31.09
C MET A 1 10.07 -0.20 -30.74
N THR A 2 10.78 -0.77 -29.76
CA THR A 2 10.52 -2.15 -29.31
C THR A 2 9.26 -2.20 -28.40
N PRO A 3 8.65 -3.38 -28.22
CA PRO A 3 7.52 -3.54 -27.29
C PRO A 3 7.84 -3.07 -25.86
N GLU A 4 9.07 -3.30 -25.40
CA GLU A 4 9.57 -2.88 -24.08
C GLU A 4 9.65 -1.34 -23.98
N GLN A 5 10.17 -0.69 -25.03
CA GLN A 5 10.24 0.77 -25.10
C GLN A 5 8.84 1.40 -25.12
N LEU A 6 7.89 0.81 -25.87
CA LEU A 6 6.51 1.26 -25.91
C LEU A 6 5.86 1.13 -24.51
N LYS A 7 6.01 -0.01 -23.87
CA LYS A 7 5.51 -0.24 -22.51
C LYS A 7 6.08 0.76 -21.51
N ALA A 8 7.39 1.00 -21.55
CA ALA A 8 8.05 1.96 -20.68
C ALA A 8 7.51 3.38 -20.90
N SER A 9 7.33 3.79 -22.16
CA SER A 9 6.77 5.11 -22.51
C SER A 9 5.32 5.29 -22.02
N ILE A 10 4.48 4.26 -22.17
CA ILE A 10 3.09 4.29 -21.67
C ILE A 10 3.07 4.41 -20.14
N LEU A 11 3.89 3.60 -19.44
CA LEU A 11 3.98 3.65 -17.98
C LEU A 11 4.49 5.01 -17.49
N GLN A 12 5.51 5.59 -18.16
CA GLN A 12 6.02 6.92 -17.83
C GLN A 12 4.92 7.97 -17.93
N ARG A 13 4.18 8.01 -19.04
CA ARG A 13 3.07 8.95 -19.22
C ARG A 13 1.94 8.75 -18.22
N ALA A 14 1.65 7.49 -17.84
CA ALA A 14 0.67 7.18 -16.82
C ALA A 14 1.09 7.71 -15.45
N MET A 15 2.35 7.51 -15.07
CA MET A 15 2.90 7.99 -13.78
C MET A 15 2.92 9.52 -13.69
N GLU A 16 3.17 10.20 -14.81
CA GLU A 16 3.13 11.67 -14.90
C GLU A 16 1.70 12.24 -15.03
N GLY A 17 0.67 11.38 -15.02
CA GLY A 17 -0.72 11.81 -15.22
C GLY A 17 -1.04 12.32 -16.62
N LYS A 18 -0.18 12.02 -17.62
CA LYS A 18 -0.27 12.50 -19.00
C LYS A 18 -0.85 11.48 -19.97
N LEU A 19 -1.25 10.29 -19.51
CA LEU A 19 -1.76 9.22 -20.37
C LEU A 19 -3.19 9.53 -20.84
N VAL A 20 -4.02 10.04 -19.93
CA VAL A 20 -5.40 10.46 -20.20
C VAL A 20 -5.59 11.89 -19.66
N PRO A 21 -6.55 12.67 -20.22
CA PRO A 21 -6.89 13.97 -19.66
C PRO A 21 -7.34 13.87 -18.20
N GLN A 22 -6.92 14.82 -17.37
CA GLN A 22 -7.41 14.91 -15.99
C GLN A 22 -8.89 15.36 -16.00
N ASN A 23 -9.72 14.72 -15.20
CA ASN A 23 -11.11 15.10 -15.03
C ASN A 23 -11.21 16.23 -13.99
N PRO A 24 -11.69 17.43 -14.32
CA PRO A 24 -11.75 18.55 -13.37
C PRO A 24 -12.77 18.31 -12.23
N ASN A 25 -13.66 17.32 -12.37
CA ASN A 25 -14.64 16.96 -11.34
C ASN A 25 -14.09 15.91 -10.35
N ASP A 26 -12.90 15.37 -10.58
CA ASP A 26 -12.29 14.43 -9.65
C ASP A 26 -11.90 15.16 -8.35
N GLU A 27 -12.09 14.49 -7.22
CA GLU A 27 -11.66 15.02 -5.93
C GLU A 27 -10.14 15.19 -5.90
N PRO A 28 -9.63 16.37 -5.54
CA PRO A 28 -8.19 16.58 -5.39
C PRO A 28 -7.60 15.64 -4.33
N ALA A 29 -6.38 15.15 -4.57
CA ALA A 29 -5.69 14.25 -3.64
C ALA A 29 -5.49 14.88 -2.25
N SER A 30 -5.39 16.20 -2.16
CA SER A 30 -5.31 16.92 -0.89
C SER A 30 -6.51 16.70 0.04
N GLU A 31 -7.74 16.67 -0.51
CA GLU A 31 -8.96 16.38 0.27
C GLU A 31 -8.99 14.93 0.74
N LEU A 32 -8.59 14.03 -0.14
CA LEU A 32 -8.42 12.63 0.19
C LEU A 32 -7.43 12.42 1.34
N LEU A 33 -6.28 13.07 1.29
CA LEU A 33 -5.25 12.99 2.34
C LEU A 33 -5.75 13.53 3.68
N LYS A 34 -6.57 14.59 3.69
CA LYS A 34 -7.21 15.09 4.92
C LYS A 34 -8.09 14.02 5.56
N ARG A 35 -8.90 13.30 4.76
CA ARG A 35 -9.75 12.19 5.27
C ARG A 35 -8.92 11.03 5.80
N ILE A 36 -7.85 10.64 5.08
CA ILE A 36 -6.94 9.59 5.52
C ILE A 36 -6.29 9.97 6.86
N LYS A 37 -5.84 11.22 7.00
CA LYS A 37 -5.23 11.72 8.23
C LYS A 37 -6.22 11.69 9.39
N ALA A 38 -7.45 12.15 9.19
CA ALA A 38 -8.49 12.12 10.22
C ALA A 38 -8.80 10.68 10.69
N GLU A 39 -8.92 9.74 9.77
CA GLU A 39 -9.12 8.33 10.10
C GLU A 39 -7.93 7.75 10.88
N LYS A 40 -6.72 8.07 10.47
CA LYS A 40 -5.50 7.64 11.15
C LYS A 40 -5.47 8.14 12.60
N GLU A 41 -5.77 9.42 12.82
CA GLU A 41 -5.86 10.00 14.16
C GLU A 41 -6.93 9.30 15.02
N LYS A 42 -8.08 8.97 14.43
CA LYS A 42 -9.13 8.18 15.09
C LYS A 42 -8.62 6.80 15.52
N LEU A 43 -7.94 6.06 14.62
CA LEU A 43 -7.36 4.75 14.95
C LEU A 43 -6.27 4.83 16.02
N ILE A 44 -5.51 5.91 16.05
CA ILE A 44 -4.50 6.17 17.09
C ILE A 44 -5.21 6.43 18.44
N SER A 45 -6.25 7.27 18.46
CA SER A 45 -7.02 7.57 19.68
C SER A 45 -7.72 6.34 20.27
N GLU A 46 -8.18 5.44 19.39
CA GLU A 46 -8.76 4.14 19.75
C GLU A 46 -7.72 3.08 20.17
N GLY A 47 -6.43 3.39 20.11
CA GLY A 47 -5.35 2.46 20.44
C GLY A 47 -5.15 1.32 19.44
N LYS A 48 -5.80 1.37 18.27
CA LYS A 48 -5.72 0.33 17.23
C LYS A 48 -4.39 0.36 16.48
N ILE A 49 -3.79 1.52 16.33
CA ILE A 49 -2.47 1.71 15.73
C ILE A 49 -1.63 2.64 16.60
N LYS A 50 -0.30 2.50 16.49
CA LYS A 50 0.63 3.36 17.21
C LYS A 50 0.99 4.58 16.37
N ARG A 51 1.09 5.77 17.00
CA ARG A 51 1.61 6.98 16.34
C ARG A 51 3.06 6.76 15.93
N ASP A 52 3.35 7.10 14.69
CA ASP A 52 4.73 7.11 14.20
C ASP A 52 5.41 8.41 14.62
N LYS A 53 6.44 8.29 15.46
CA LYS A 53 7.25 9.43 15.93
C LYS A 53 8.15 10.04 14.83
N LYS A 54 8.30 9.35 13.70
CA LYS A 54 9.15 9.76 12.57
C LYS A 54 8.32 10.00 11.30
N GLU A 55 7.03 10.28 11.46
CA GLU A 55 6.17 10.57 10.33
C GLU A 55 6.63 11.85 9.64
N THR A 56 6.68 11.81 8.31
CA THR A 56 7.06 12.92 7.46
C THR A 56 5.91 13.20 6.50
N GLU A 57 5.44 14.43 6.45
CA GLU A 57 4.48 14.90 5.46
C GLU A 57 5.23 15.53 4.29
N ILE A 58 4.79 15.29 3.06
CA ILE A 58 5.30 15.98 1.87
C ILE A 58 4.30 17.07 1.52
N PHE A 59 4.79 18.25 1.19
CA PHE A 59 3.97 19.38 0.71
C PHE A 59 4.70 20.13 -0.40
N ARG A 60 3.95 20.87 -1.21
CA ARG A 60 4.50 21.74 -2.24
C ARG A 60 4.64 23.14 -1.68
N GLY A 61 5.83 23.72 -1.78
CA GLY A 61 6.11 25.09 -1.38
C GLY A 61 5.61 26.10 -2.41
N ASP A 62 5.58 27.37 -2.03
CA ASP A 62 5.17 28.50 -2.91
C ASP A 62 6.11 28.66 -4.11
N ASP A 63 7.33 28.15 -4.00
CA ASP A 63 8.33 28.09 -5.07
C ASP A 63 8.12 26.92 -6.05
N GLY A 64 7.07 26.12 -5.84
CA GLY A 64 6.72 24.97 -6.65
C GLY A 64 7.52 23.69 -6.35
N LYS A 65 8.49 23.74 -5.45
CA LYS A 65 9.29 22.59 -5.03
C LYS A 65 8.58 21.75 -3.97
N HIS A 66 9.05 20.51 -3.80
CA HIS A 66 8.52 19.61 -2.79
C HIS A 66 9.39 19.58 -1.53
N TYR A 67 8.76 19.62 -0.38
CA TYR A 67 9.40 19.63 0.92
C TYR A 67 8.83 18.52 1.82
N GLY A 68 9.72 17.89 2.59
CA GLY A 68 9.33 17.00 3.68
C GLY A 68 9.29 17.77 4.99
N LYS A 69 8.17 17.76 5.68
CA LYS A 69 8.05 18.25 7.06
C LYS A 69 8.22 17.09 8.02
N PHE A 70 9.21 17.16 8.88
CA PHE A 70 9.52 16.13 9.85
C PHE A 70 8.77 16.34 11.19
N ALA A 71 8.76 15.32 12.04
CA ALA A 71 8.06 15.37 13.32
C ALA A 71 8.65 16.40 14.31
N ASP A 72 9.91 16.80 14.15
CA ASP A 72 10.59 17.85 14.92
C ASP A 72 10.27 19.27 14.41
N GLY A 73 9.43 19.37 13.38
CA GLY A 73 9.04 20.63 12.74
C GLY A 73 10.01 21.12 11.67
N SER A 74 11.17 20.47 11.49
CA SER A 74 12.10 20.83 10.42
C SER A 74 11.54 20.51 9.05
N THR A 75 12.00 21.25 8.04
CA THR A 75 11.64 21.03 6.64
C THR A 75 12.90 20.85 5.80
N GLN A 76 12.82 19.94 4.82
CA GLN A 76 13.91 19.68 3.89
C GLN A 76 13.34 19.54 2.47
N GLU A 77 14.01 20.12 1.49
CA GLU A 77 13.67 19.92 0.06
C GLU A 77 13.79 18.43 -0.29
N ILE A 78 12.84 17.92 -1.04
CA ILE A 78 12.78 16.53 -1.49
C ILE A 78 12.75 16.50 -3.01
N ASP A 79 13.69 15.80 -3.61
CA ASP A 79 13.62 15.49 -5.03
C ASP A 79 12.50 14.51 -5.31
N VAL A 80 11.67 14.85 -6.29
CA VAL A 80 10.63 13.98 -6.84
C VAL A 80 11.06 13.51 -8.22
N PRO A 81 10.76 12.25 -8.61
CA PRO A 81 11.30 11.68 -9.84
C PRO A 81 10.72 12.29 -11.13
N TYR A 82 9.58 12.97 -11.05
CA TYR A 82 8.88 13.63 -12.17
C TYR A 82 7.78 14.53 -11.66
N ASP A 83 7.33 15.45 -12.53
CA ASP A 83 6.19 16.30 -12.24
C ASP A 83 4.88 15.52 -12.35
N ILE A 84 3.92 15.92 -11.52
CA ILE A 84 2.56 15.37 -11.48
C ILE A 84 1.53 16.48 -11.66
N PRO A 85 0.27 16.16 -12.07
CA PRO A 85 -0.82 17.15 -12.15
C PRO A 85 -1.07 17.85 -10.81
N ASP A 86 -1.59 19.07 -10.84
CA ASP A 86 -1.88 19.86 -9.62
C ASP A 86 -2.95 19.23 -8.70
N THR A 87 -3.76 18.31 -9.24
CA THR A 87 -4.74 17.55 -8.45
C THR A 87 -4.14 16.35 -7.73
N TRP A 88 -2.90 16.00 -8.02
CA TRP A 88 -2.18 14.89 -7.43
C TRP A 88 -1.22 15.36 -6.35
N GLU A 89 -0.89 14.47 -5.41
CA GLU A 89 0.03 14.76 -4.32
C GLU A 89 1.08 13.67 -4.14
N TRP A 90 2.32 14.08 -3.92
CA TRP A 90 3.36 13.18 -3.46
C TRP A 90 3.20 12.85 -1.99
N VAL A 91 3.18 11.57 -1.64
CA VAL A 91 3.03 11.13 -0.25
C VAL A 91 3.99 10.01 0.09
N ARG A 92 4.38 9.92 1.35
CA ARG A 92 5.05 8.74 1.86
C ARG A 92 4.04 7.60 2.00
N ILE A 93 4.37 6.40 1.53
CA ILE A 93 3.51 5.20 1.69
C ILE A 93 3.08 5.03 3.15
N LYS A 94 3.98 5.32 4.10
CA LYS A 94 3.74 5.21 5.53
C LYS A 94 2.67 6.19 6.07
N SER A 95 2.41 7.28 5.36
CA SER A 95 1.36 8.26 5.73
C SER A 95 -0.03 7.77 5.36
N ILE A 96 -0.16 6.95 4.32
CA ILE A 96 -1.44 6.48 3.77
C ILE A 96 -1.74 5.01 4.04
N TYR A 97 -0.77 4.26 4.54
CA TYR A 97 -0.92 2.87 4.95
C TYR A 97 -0.47 2.69 6.39
N TRP A 98 -1.10 1.79 7.10
CA TRP A 98 -0.69 1.46 8.47
C TRP A 98 -0.52 -0.03 8.71
N ASN A 99 0.28 -0.31 9.73
CA ASN A 99 0.59 -1.65 10.16
C ASN A 99 -0.14 -1.95 11.47
N PHE A 100 -1.07 -2.88 11.44
CA PHE A 100 -1.82 -3.34 12.62
C PHE A 100 -1.01 -4.31 13.52
N GLY A 101 0.30 -4.36 13.36
CA GLY A 101 1.15 -5.17 14.23
C GLY A 101 1.17 -6.66 13.87
N GLN A 102 1.41 -7.47 14.89
CA GLN A 102 1.52 -8.92 14.79
C GLN A 102 0.64 -9.57 15.87
N ASN A 103 -0.22 -10.51 15.45
CA ASN A 103 -1.10 -11.26 16.33
C ASN A 103 -0.89 -12.75 16.14
N LYS A 104 -1.01 -13.53 17.20
CA LYS A 104 -1.11 -14.99 17.09
C LYS A 104 -2.44 -15.36 16.44
N PRO A 105 -2.47 -16.42 15.62
CA PRO A 105 -3.75 -16.95 15.15
C PRO A 105 -4.60 -17.44 16.33
N GLU A 106 -5.88 -17.07 16.33
CA GLU A 106 -6.83 -17.49 17.39
C GLU A 106 -7.71 -18.66 16.97
N LYS A 107 -7.77 -18.95 15.68
CA LYS A 107 -8.53 -20.04 15.08
C LYS A 107 -7.79 -20.61 13.89
N SER A 108 -8.24 -21.75 13.35
CA SER A 108 -7.67 -22.34 12.15
C SER A 108 -7.69 -21.38 10.97
N PHE A 109 -6.63 -21.40 10.18
CA PHE A 109 -6.36 -20.39 9.15
C PHE A 109 -5.64 -20.98 7.95
N ARG A 110 -5.69 -20.26 6.83
CA ARG A 110 -4.81 -20.51 5.69
C ARG A 110 -3.55 -19.66 5.83
N TYR A 111 -2.41 -20.33 5.70
CA TYR A 111 -1.10 -19.68 5.85
C TYR A 111 -0.54 -19.22 4.52
N ILE A 112 -0.15 -17.92 4.47
CA ILE A 112 0.50 -17.29 3.32
C ILE A 112 1.96 -17.07 3.64
N ASP A 113 2.85 -17.74 2.94
CA ASP A 113 4.28 -17.44 2.94
C ASP A 113 4.74 -16.91 1.57
N THR A 114 6.04 -16.66 1.40
CA THR A 114 6.58 -16.09 0.16
C THR A 114 6.43 -17.01 -1.05
N SER A 115 6.31 -18.32 -0.86
CA SER A 115 6.09 -19.30 -1.92
C SER A 115 4.64 -19.33 -2.41
N SER A 116 3.73 -18.77 -1.61
CA SER A 116 2.30 -18.72 -1.93
C SER A 116 1.95 -17.63 -2.96
N ILE A 117 2.93 -16.79 -3.37
CA ILE A 117 2.69 -15.69 -4.29
C ILE A 117 3.02 -16.09 -5.73
N ASP A 118 2.05 -15.94 -6.63
CA ASP A 118 2.30 -15.94 -8.06
C ASP A 118 2.85 -14.56 -8.46
N ARG A 119 4.17 -14.49 -8.67
CA ARG A 119 4.89 -13.26 -9.01
C ARG A 119 4.58 -12.69 -10.38
N LYS A 120 4.09 -13.54 -11.32
CA LYS A 120 3.74 -13.08 -12.67
C LYS A 120 2.40 -12.35 -12.67
N LYS A 121 1.48 -12.82 -11.83
CA LYS A 121 0.11 -12.29 -11.74
C LYS A 121 -0.11 -11.36 -10.55
N ASN A 122 0.84 -11.27 -9.63
CA ASN A 122 0.74 -10.53 -8.36
C ASN A 122 -0.48 -10.94 -7.51
N ILE A 123 -0.77 -12.24 -7.46
CA ILE A 123 -1.88 -12.81 -6.72
C ILE A 123 -1.43 -13.90 -5.75
N ILE A 124 -2.28 -14.18 -4.77
CA ILE A 124 -2.11 -15.32 -3.87
C ILE A 124 -2.59 -16.60 -4.58
N ASN A 125 -1.76 -17.63 -4.57
CA ASN A 125 -2.16 -18.97 -5.03
C ASN A 125 -2.90 -19.71 -3.92
N TYR A 126 -4.20 -19.52 -3.84
CA TYR A 126 -5.05 -20.09 -2.78
C TYR A 126 -5.04 -21.62 -2.74
N LYS A 127 -4.81 -22.28 -3.89
CA LYS A 127 -4.79 -23.75 -3.96
C LYS A 127 -3.63 -24.39 -3.18
N ASN A 128 -2.54 -23.64 -3.03
CA ASN A 128 -1.30 -24.12 -2.38
C ASN A 128 -1.20 -23.68 -0.91
N LEU A 129 -2.21 -22.99 -0.36
CA LEU A 129 -2.17 -22.55 1.02
C LEU A 129 -2.39 -23.72 1.97
N GLN A 130 -1.52 -23.85 2.97
CA GLN A 130 -1.69 -24.81 4.05
C GLN A 130 -2.82 -24.35 4.99
N TYR A 131 -3.69 -25.27 5.36
CA TYR A 131 -4.69 -25.05 6.40
C TYR A 131 -4.13 -25.56 7.73
N LEU A 132 -3.99 -24.69 8.71
CA LEU A 132 -3.30 -24.96 9.97
C LEU A 132 -4.19 -24.57 11.15
N SER A 133 -4.06 -25.33 12.26
CA SER A 133 -4.60 -24.91 13.55
C SER A 133 -3.65 -23.92 14.25
N PRO A 134 -4.12 -23.19 15.27
CA PRO A 134 -3.25 -22.29 16.05
C PRO A 134 -2.00 -22.96 16.63
N GLU A 135 -2.12 -24.24 17.05
CA GLU A 135 -1.04 -25.03 17.63
C GLU A 135 0.03 -25.41 16.60
N GLN A 136 -0.38 -25.57 15.34
CA GLN A 136 0.50 -25.89 14.21
C GLN A 136 1.10 -24.63 13.57
N ALA A 137 0.72 -23.44 14.05
CA ALA A 137 1.14 -22.18 13.46
C ALA A 137 2.66 -21.99 13.53
N PRO A 138 3.35 -21.80 12.38
CA PRO A 138 4.75 -21.42 12.39
C PRO A 138 4.95 -20.12 13.19
N SER A 139 6.12 -19.97 13.83
CA SER A 139 6.44 -18.79 14.63
C SER A 139 6.29 -17.46 13.83
N ARG A 140 6.43 -17.54 12.51
CA ARG A 140 6.28 -16.40 11.58
C ARG A 140 4.82 -16.12 11.15
N ALA A 141 3.84 -16.98 11.47
CA ALA A 141 2.44 -16.76 11.15
C ALA A 141 1.84 -15.72 12.10
N ARG A 142 1.98 -14.42 11.78
CA ARG A 142 1.64 -13.31 12.69
C ARG A 142 0.88 -12.15 12.04
N LYS A 143 0.75 -12.13 10.72
CA LYS A 143 0.13 -10.99 10.01
C LYS A 143 -1.30 -11.36 9.60
N LEU A 144 -2.28 -10.90 10.40
CA LEU A 144 -3.69 -11.04 10.00
C LEU A 144 -3.91 -10.31 8.68
N VAL A 145 -4.52 -10.99 7.72
CA VAL A 145 -4.77 -10.44 6.38
C VAL A 145 -6.21 -9.94 6.31
N SER A 146 -6.40 -8.79 5.67
CA SER A 146 -7.73 -8.23 5.38
C SER A 146 -7.92 -8.03 3.88
N GLN A 147 -9.15 -7.93 3.46
CA GLN A 147 -9.49 -7.61 2.07
C GLN A 147 -8.86 -6.28 1.67
N ASN A 148 -8.48 -6.16 0.41
CA ASN A 148 -7.80 -5.00 -0.17
C ASN A 148 -6.44 -4.66 0.44
N SER A 149 -5.87 -5.54 1.28
CA SER A 149 -4.48 -5.37 1.70
C SER A 149 -3.49 -5.79 0.62
N VAL A 150 -2.35 -5.12 0.60
CA VAL A 150 -1.21 -5.50 -0.23
C VAL A 150 -0.19 -6.21 0.66
N LEU A 151 0.21 -7.40 0.26
CA LEU A 151 1.30 -8.14 0.88
C LEU A 151 2.58 -7.88 0.09
N PHE A 152 3.54 -7.22 0.72
CA PHE A 152 4.84 -6.91 0.13
C PHE A 152 5.93 -7.65 0.90
N SER A 153 6.66 -8.56 0.21
CA SER A 153 7.76 -9.29 0.86
C SER A 153 8.98 -8.40 1.07
N THR A 154 9.46 -8.39 2.31
CA THR A 154 10.73 -7.75 2.70
C THR A 154 11.92 -8.69 2.59
N VAL A 155 11.65 -9.99 2.41
CA VAL A 155 12.68 -11.00 2.20
C VAL A 155 12.92 -11.15 0.71
N ARG A 156 14.16 -10.87 0.26
CA ARG A 156 14.55 -10.89 -1.14
C ARG A 156 13.61 -10.06 -2.02
N PRO A 157 13.48 -8.75 -1.80
CA PRO A 157 12.50 -7.88 -2.48
C PRO A 157 12.68 -7.87 -4.01
N TYR A 158 13.89 -8.15 -4.51
CA TYR A 158 14.18 -8.30 -5.93
C TYR A 158 13.36 -9.43 -6.60
N LEU A 159 12.86 -10.41 -5.83
CA LEU A 159 11.97 -11.45 -6.33
C LEU A 159 10.55 -10.95 -6.58
N LYS A 160 10.21 -9.72 -6.16
CA LYS A 160 8.91 -9.08 -6.37
C LYS A 160 7.73 -9.94 -5.88
N ASN A 161 7.86 -10.59 -4.71
CA ASN A 161 6.76 -11.29 -4.07
C ASN A 161 5.77 -10.25 -3.50
N ILE A 162 4.88 -9.77 -4.36
CA ILE A 162 3.85 -8.79 -4.06
C ILE A 162 2.51 -9.39 -4.47
N ALA A 163 1.49 -9.26 -3.62
CA ALA A 163 0.14 -9.68 -3.96
C ALA A 163 -0.90 -8.74 -3.36
N VAL A 164 -1.99 -8.53 -4.10
CA VAL A 164 -3.18 -7.83 -3.62
C VAL A 164 -4.22 -8.87 -3.18
N VAL A 165 -4.76 -8.71 -1.99
CA VAL A 165 -5.83 -9.56 -1.44
C VAL A 165 -7.17 -9.02 -1.92
N ARG A 166 -7.62 -9.42 -3.10
CA ARG A 166 -8.87 -8.94 -3.69
C ARG A 166 -10.10 -9.49 -2.99
N GLU A 167 -10.07 -10.76 -2.62
CA GLU A 167 -11.15 -11.45 -1.94
C GLU A 167 -10.66 -12.10 -0.65
N LEU A 168 -11.45 -11.99 0.40
CA LEU A 168 -11.18 -12.64 1.69
C LEU A 168 -12.23 -13.73 1.92
N LYS A 169 -11.98 -14.92 1.37
CA LYS A 169 -12.91 -16.07 1.49
C LYS A 169 -12.77 -16.82 2.82
N GLU A 170 -11.61 -16.71 3.45
CA GLU A 170 -11.24 -17.49 4.63
C GLU A 170 -10.40 -16.64 5.58
N TYR A 171 -10.16 -17.17 6.79
CA TYR A 171 -9.26 -16.55 7.76
C TYR A 171 -7.81 -16.76 7.32
N LEU A 172 -7.16 -15.68 6.90
CA LEU A 172 -5.82 -15.70 6.31
C LEU A 172 -4.81 -15.08 7.28
N ILE A 173 -3.69 -15.77 7.46
CA ILE A 173 -2.54 -15.27 8.21
C ILE A 173 -1.31 -15.33 7.32
N ALA A 174 -0.65 -14.20 7.14
CA ALA A 174 0.60 -14.11 6.40
C ALA A 174 1.82 -14.18 7.32
N SER A 175 2.94 -14.57 6.73
CA SER A 175 4.26 -14.59 7.36
C SER A 175 4.70 -13.17 7.74
N THR A 176 5.52 -13.07 8.80
CA THR A 176 6.26 -11.84 9.15
C THR A 176 7.25 -11.40 8.07
N ALA A 177 7.53 -12.25 7.09
CA ALA A 177 8.29 -11.88 5.88
C ALA A 177 7.58 -10.83 5.02
N PHE A 178 6.27 -10.60 5.24
CA PHE A 178 5.52 -9.57 4.55
C PHE A 178 5.32 -8.32 5.41
N ILE A 179 5.40 -7.16 4.78
CA ILE A 179 4.69 -5.97 5.23
C ILE A 179 3.28 -6.10 4.67
N ARG A 180 2.29 -5.95 5.53
CA ARG A 180 0.90 -5.83 5.15
C ARG A 180 0.55 -4.35 5.10
N LEU A 181 0.32 -3.86 3.91
CA LEU A 181 -0.18 -2.51 3.69
C LEU A 181 -1.71 -2.60 3.61
N VAL A 182 -2.40 -2.00 4.57
CA VAL A 182 -3.85 -1.94 4.58
C VAL A 182 -4.25 -0.57 4.08
N ARG A 183 -5.00 -0.57 2.98
CA ARG A 183 -5.62 0.63 2.44
C ARG A 183 -6.86 0.94 3.27
N ASN A 184 -6.92 2.13 3.83
CA ASN A 184 -8.14 2.60 4.47
C ASN A 184 -8.93 3.50 3.54
N LEU A 185 -10.23 3.21 3.47
CA LEU A 185 -11.37 4.05 3.04
C LEU A 185 -11.28 4.84 1.72
N VAL A 186 -10.33 4.57 0.86
CA VAL A 186 -10.35 5.18 -0.46
C VAL A 186 -10.76 4.17 -1.49
N HIS A 187 -11.97 4.29 -1.99
CA HIS A 187 -12.34 3.79 -3.30
C HIS A 187 -11.48 4.55 -4.33
N PHE A 188 -10.26 4.10 -4.57
CA PHE A 188 -9.72 4.27 -5.91
C PHE A 188 -10.55 3.31 -6.76
N ILE A 189 -11.38 3.84 -7.57
CA ILE A 189 -11.87 3.18 -8.75
C ILE A 189 -10.63 2.96 -9.61
N ILE A 190 -9.92 1.85 -9.40
CA ILE A 190 -9.28 1.22 -10.52
C ILE A 190 -10.48 0.65 -11.26
N ASP A 191 -10.97 1.44 -12.20
CA ASP A 191 -11.88 0.97 -13.21
C ASP A 191 -11.09 -0.11 -13.96
N ASP A 192 -11.34 -1.35 -13.60
CA ASP A 192 -10.66 -2.52 -14.17
C ASP A 192 -11.25 -2.90 -15.52
N GLY A 193 -11.99 -1.95 -16.15
CA GLY A 193 -12.39 -2.09 -17.56
C GLY A 193 -13.23 -3.34 -17.85
N THR A 194 -13.96 -3.85 -16.86
CA THR A 194 -14.91 -4.94 -17.07
C THR A 194 -16.33 -4.36 -17.14
N ASN A 195 -16.71 -3.96 -18.34
CA ASN A 195 -18.06 -4.06 -18.87
C ASN A 195 -18.09 -5.13 -19.94
#